data_e6bf8e7d0f23e12f697976289d41cdda
#
_entry.id   e6bf8e7d0f23e12f697976289d41cdda
#
_cell.length_a   1.000
_cell.length_b   1.000
_cell.length_c   1.000
_cell.angle_alpha   90.00
_cell.angle_beta   90.00
_cell.angle_gamma   90.00
#
_symmetry.space_group_name_H-M   'P 1'
#
loop_
_entity.id
_entity.type
_entity.pdbx_description
1 polymer ?
#
loop_
_entity_poly.entity_id
_entity_poly.type
_entity_poly.pdbx_seq_one_letter_code
_entity_poly.pdbx_strand_id
1 'polypeptide(L)'
;MMLDLQKIVKIFNEGTVDEAVLFDGFDFHVKQGEFVSVIGSNGSGKTTMLNLICGADAAQEGKILFRGQDITMLPELKRAKFIGRVFQDPKAGTCAGLTILENMALADNKQKHFGLGFAINKKRTDHYRALLEQCEMGLENRLNVKVGSLSGGQRQALALVIANMTDIELLILDEHTAALDPKSSETMMYLTDKLISQRGITTLMVTHNLRHAVEYGNRLVMMHEGNIVKDICGEQKRQAKVQDLLEVFNEISIENGNGV
;
A
#
# COMPACT_ATOMS: atom_id res chain seq x y z
N MET A 1 -10.46 11.93 11.22
CA MET A 1 -10.41 10.89 10.20
C MET A 1 -9.23 11.20 9.29
N MET A 2 -8.37 10.21 8.95
CA MET A 2 -7.28 10.40 7.98
C MET A 2 -7.81 10.24 6.56
N LEU A 3 -8.49 9.13 6.31
CA LEU A 3 -9.09 8.78 5.03
C LEU A 3 -10.56 8.39 5.27
N ASP A 4 -11.45 8.79 4.35
CA ASP A 4 -12.87 8.48 4.44
C ASP A 4 -13.46 8.35 3.02
N LEU A 5 -13.88 7.16 2.67
CA LEU A 5 -14.60 6.82 1.45
C LEU A 5 -16.08 6.78 1.80
N GLN A 6 -16.90 7.59 1.12
CA GLN A 6 -18.31 7.77 1.41
C GLN A 6 -19.16 7.43 0.21
N LYS A 7 -20.02 6.42 0.34
CA LYS A 7 -21.00 6.00 -0.67
C LYS A 7 -20.39 5.80 -2.06
N ILE A 8 -19.24 5.14 -2.10
CA ILE A 8 -18.54 4.89 -3.36
C ILE A 8 -19.33 3.92 -4.22
N VAL A 9 -19.60 4.32 -5.46
CA VAL A 9 -20.10 3.43 -6.52
C VAL A 9 -18.99 3.23 -7.54
N LYS A 10 -18.70 1.96 -7.83
CA LYS A 10 -17.72 1.57 -8.86
C LYS A 10 -18.29 0.50 -9.75
N ILE A 11 -18.46 0.85 -11.02
CA ILE A 11 -18.97 -0.01 -12.09
C ILE A 11 -17.88 -0.20 -13.13
N PHE A 12 -17.61 -1.43 -13.53
CA PHE A 12 -16.74 -1.75 -14.65
C PHE A 12 -17.57 -2.01 -15.90
N ASN A 13 -17.06 -1.61 -17.05
CA ASN A 13 -17.70 -1.81 -18.37
C ASN A 13 -19.15 -1.30 -18.41
N GLU A 14 -19.43 -0.18 -17.75
CA GLU A 14 -20.76 0.41 -17.65
C GLU A 14 -21.43 0.55 -19.03
N GLY A 15 -22.69 0.14 -19.12
CA GLY A 15 -23.48 0.16 -20.35
C GLY A 15 -23.13 -0.92 -21.39
N THR A 16 -22.32 -1.92 -21.03
CA THR A 16 -21.98 -3.05 -21.89
C THR A 16 -22.57 -4.37 -21.37
N VAL A 17 -22.47 -5.45 -22.14
CA VAL A 17 -22.90 -6.79 -21.74
C VAL A 17 -22.05 -7.38 -20.61
N ASP A 18 -20.85 -6.84 -20.40
CA ASP A 18 -19.91 -7.26 -19.35
C ASP A 18 -19.91 -6.28 -18.18
N GLU A 19 -20.99 -5.52 -17.99
CA GLU A 19 -21.12 -4.60 -16.87
C GLU A 19 -21.05 -5.36 -15.54
N ALA A 20 -20.20 -4.86 -14.64
CA ALA A 20 -20.03 -5.45 -13.32
C ALA A 20 -19.97 -4.34 -12.25
N VAL A 21 -20.94 -4.35 -11.34
CA VAL A 21 -20.96 -3.47 -10.17
C VAL A 21 -20.05 -4.07 -9.10
N LEU A 22 -18.96 -3.39 -8.77
CA LEU A 22 -18.07 -3.85 -7.71
C LEU A 22 -18.39 -3.20 -6.36
N PHE A 23 -18.60 -1.88 -6.35
CA PHE A 23 -19.02 -1.14 -5.16
C PHE A 23 -20.37 -0.48 -5.42
N ASP A 24 -21.30 -0.68 -4.50
CA ASP A 24 -22.61 -0.05 -4.49
C ASP A 24 -22.86 0.62 -3.14
N GLY A 25 -22.46 1.87 -3.04
CA GLY A 25 -22.53 2.64 -1.79
C GLY A 25 -21.50 2.23 -0.74
N PHE A 26 -20.30 1.80 -1.16
CA PHE A 26 -19.24 1.35 -0.27
C PHE A 26 -18.71 2.47 0.63
N ASP A 27 -18.68 2.20 1.93
CA ASP A 27 -18.12 3.08 2.95
C ASP A 27 -16.87 2.43 3.58
N PHE A 28 -15.78 3.20 3.70
CA PHE A 28 -14.55 2.75 4.36
C PHE A 28 -13.80 3.92 4.95
N HIS A 29 -13.28 3.77 6.16
CA HIS A 29 -12.51 4.85 6.80
C HIS A 29 -11.25 4.35 7.50
N VAL A 30 -10.26 5.23 7.61
CA VAL A 30 -9.00 5.02 8.34
C VAL A 30 -8.76 6.22 9.26
N LYS A 31 -8.46 5.96 10.54
CA LYS A 31 -8.09 7.00 11.50
C LYS A 31 -6.60 7.31 11.38
N GLN A 32 -6.21 8.48 11.84
CA GLN A 32 -4.78 8.84 11.90
C GLN A 32 -4.02 7.89 12.83
N GLY A 33 -2.87 7.40 12.36
CA GLY A 33 -2.02 6.46 13.10
C GLY A 33 -2.53 5.02 13.10
N GLU A 34 -3.66 4.69 12.44
CA GLU A 34 -4.04 3.31 12.24
C GLU A 34 -3.11 2.61 11.25
N PHE A 35 -2.79 1.37 11.55
CA PHE A 35 -2.23 0.42 10.59
C PHE A 35 -3.29 -0.65 10.33
N VAL A 36 -3.97 -0.51 9.19
CA VAL A 36 -5.09 -1.38 8.78
C VAL A 36 -4.57 -2.46 7.84
N SER A 37 -4.74 -3.73 8.23
CA SER A 37 -4.52 -4.88 7.35
C SER A 37 -5.83 -5.24 6.65
N VAL A 38 -5.82 -5.28 5.32
CA VAL A 38 -6.98 -5.64 4.48
C VAL A 38 -6.71 -6.98 3.81
N ILE A 39 -7.62 -7.92 4.03
CA ILE A 39 -7.62 -9.25 3.40
C ILE A 39 -8.93 -9.47 2.64
N GLY A 40 -8.98 -10.49 1.83
CA GLY A 40 -10.20 -10.87 1.09
C GLY A 40 -9.86 -11.74 -0.12
N SER A 41 -10.87 -12.38 -0.70
CA SER A 41 -10.77 -13.20 -1.91
C SER A 41 -10.32 -12.37 -3.13
N ASN A 42 -9.91 -13.05 -4.19
CA ASN A 42 -9.69 -12.40 -5.47
C ASN A 42 -11.01 -11.79 -5.98
N GLY A 43 -10.95 -10.61 -6.56
CA GLY A 43 -12.14 -9.88 -7.01
C GLY A 43 -12.93 -9.17 -5.90
N SER A 44 -12.55 -9.26 -4.62
CA SER A 44 -13.27 -8.60 -3.53
C SER A 44 -13.18 -7.06 -3.52
N GLY A 45 -12.42 -6.45 -4.42
CA GLY A 45 -12.32 -4.99 -4.55
C GLY A 45 -11.10 -4.32 -3.89
N LYS A 46 -10.20 -5.08 -3.23
CA LYS A 46 -9.04 -4.51 -2.52
C LYS A 46 -8.18 -3.61 -3.39
N THR A 47 -7.72 -4.09 -4.53
CA THR A 47 -6.88 -3.31 -5.47
C THR A 47 -7.64 -2.12 -6.05
N THR A 48 -8.93 -2.29 -6.34
CA THR A 48 -9.79 -1.19 -6.82
C THR A 48 -9.92 -0.11 -5.77
N MET A 49 -10.17 -0.48 -4.50
CA MET A 49 -10.19 0.45 -3.38
C MET A 49 -8.88 1.24 -3.28
N LEU A 50 -7.71 0.56 -3.37
CA LEU A 50 -6.41 1.23 -3.37
C LEU A 50 -6.24 2.18 -4.56
N ASN A 51 -6.67 1.78 -5.76
CA ASN A 51 -6.60 2.60 -6.96
C ASN A 51 -7.47 3.86 -6.84
N LEU A 52 -8.67 3.74 -6.29
CA LEU A 52 -9.56 4.87 -6.00
C LEU A 52 -8.91 5.84 -4.99
N ILE A 53 -8.30 5.33 -3.91
CA ILE A 53 -7.61 6.14 -2.91
C ILE A 53 -6.40 6.86 -3.53
N CYS A 54 -5.61 6.17 -4.35
CA CYS A 54 -4.46 6.76 -5.02
C CYS A 54 -4.82 7.70 -6.16
N GLY A 55 -6.04 7.62 -6.70
CA GLY A 55 -6.48 8.40 -7.87
C GLY A 55 -5.99 7.83 -9.20
N ALA A 56 -5.58 6.56 -9.23
CA ALA A 56 -5.28 5.81 -10.44
C ALA A 56 -6.55 5.32 -11.14
N ASP A 57 -7.68 5.30 -10.43
CA ASP A 57 -9.01 5.02 -10.95
C ASP A 57 -10.01 6.01 -10.36
N ALA A 58 -11.19 6.16 -10.97
CA ALA A 58 -12.27 7.04 -10.55
C ALA A 58 -13.51 6.25 -10.16
N ALA A 59 -14.23 6.71 -9.15
CA ALA A 59 -15.57 6.23 -8.82
C ALA A 59 -16.61 6.93 -9.69
N GLN A 60 -17.73 6.27 -9.97
CA GLN A 60 -18.89 6.88 -10.63
C GLN A 60 -19.62 7.81 -9.67
N GLU A 61 -19.78 7.38 -8.40
CA GLU A 61 -20.43 8.17 -7.36
C GLU A 61 -19.67 8.09 -6.04
N GLY A 62 -20.03 8.96 -5.11
CA GLY A 62 -19.45 9.03 -3.78
C GLY A 62 -18.35 10.07 -3.62
N LYS A 63 -17.70 10.05 -2.47
CA LYS A 63 -16.61 11.00 -2.13
C LYS A 63 -15.46 10.29 -1.46
N ILE A 64 -14.26 10.79 -1.72
CA ILE A 64 -13.04 10.40 -1.04
C ILE A 64 -12.49 11.62 -0.31
N LEU A 65 -12.52 11.58 1.01
CA LEU A 65 -12.02 12.66 1.86
C LEU A 65 -10.67 12.26 2.46
N PHE A 66 -9.70 13.15 2.40
CA PHE A 66 -8.41 13.02 3.05
C PHE A 66 -8.23 14.16 4.05
N ARG A 67 -8.15 13.86 5.35
CA ARG A 67 -8.13 14.85 6.43
C ARG A 67 -9.30 15.85 6.33
N GLY A 68 -10.46 15.37 5.92
CA GLY A 68 -11.66 16.18 5.72
C GLY A 68 -11.70 16.99 4.43
N GLN A 69 -10.67 16.98 3.62
CA GLN A 69 -10.64 17.62 2.30
C GLN A 69 -11.07 16.64 1.21
N ASP A 70 -11.97 17.08 0.34
CA ASP A 70 -12.42 16.27 -0.79
C ASP A 70 -11.29 16.15 -1.84
N ILE A 71 -10.83 14.92 -2.06
CA ILE A 71 -9.81 14.58 -3.04
C ILE A 71 -10.36 13.75 -4.20
N THR A 72 -11.68 13.57 -4.30
CA THR A 72 -12.33 12.68 -5.28
C THR A 72 -11.85 12.92 -6.70
N MET A 73 -11.76 14.16 -7.11
CA MET A 73 -11.31 14.58 -8.45
C MET A 73 -9.82 14.94 -8.51
N LEU A 74 -9.07 14.76 -7.40
CA LEU A 74 -7.65 15.10 -7.38
C LEU A 74 -6.84 14.02 -8.11
N PRO A 75 -6.06 14.36 -9.16
CA PRO A 75 -5.31 13.35 -9.92
C PRO A 75 -4.20 12.70 -9.10
N GLU A 76 -3.84 11.47 -9.47
CA GLU A 76 -2.83 10.63 -8.81
C GLU A 76 -1.53 11.37 -8.49
N LEU A 77 -0.98 12.12 -9.46
CA LEU A 77 0.26 12.89 -9.27
C LEU A 77 0.17 13.89 -8.09
N LYS A 78 -0.99 14.47 -7.86
CA LYS A 78 -1.20 15.39 -6.72
C LYS A 78 -1.37 14.64 -5.41
N ARG A 79 -2.11 13.50 -5.40
CA ARG A 79 -2.26 12.63 -4.22
C ARG A 79 -0.94 11.98 -3.82
N ALA A 80 -0.09 11.65 -4.77
CA ALA A 80 1.24 11.11 -4.53
C ALA A 80 2.15 12.03 -3.69
N LYS A 81 1.79 13.29 -3.43
CA LYS A 81 2.53 14.19 -2.53
C LYS A 81 2.35 13.82 -1.04
N PHE A 82 1.21 13.23 -0.68
CA PHE A 82 0.87 12.87 0.70
C PHE A 82 0.51 11.40 0.88
N ILE A 83 0.35 10.64 -0.23
CA ILE A 83 0.16 9.19 -0.24
C ILE A 83 1.40 8.54 -0.85
N GLY A 84 2.06 7.66 -0.09
CA GLY A 84 3.08 6.74 -0.59
C GLY A 84 2.45 5.41 -0.98
N ARG A 85 2.91 4.77 -2.06
CA ARG A 85 2.47 3.44 -2.45
C ARG A 85 3.67 2.52 -2.72
N VAL A 86 3.64 1.33 -2.13
CA VAL A 86 4.54 0.22 -2.46
C VAL A 86 3.71 -0.82 -3.19
N PHE A 87 4.14 -1.17 -4.39
CA PHE A 87 3.43 -2.08 -5.28
C PHE A 87 3.85 -3.52 -5.05
N GLN A 88 3.01 -4.46 -5.47
CA GLN A 88 3.30 -5.88 -5.49
C GLN A 88 4.53 -6.19 -6.35
N ASP A 89 4.61 -5.64 -7.57
CA ASP A 89 5.82 -5.68 -8.39
C ASP A 89 6.71 -4.46 -8.07
N PRO A 90 7.91 -4.67 -7.50
CA PRO A 90 8.82 -3.56 -7.18
C PRO A 90 9.29 -2.79 -8.41
N LYS A 91 9.06 -3.33 -9.63
CA LYS A 91 9.35 -2.62 -10.88
C LYS A 91 8.43 -1.41 -11.08
N ALA A 92 7.21 -1.44 -10.57
CA ALA A 92 6.28 -0.32 -10.65
C ALA A 92 6.72 0.89 -9.80
N GLY A 93 7.42 0.65 -8.68
CA GLY A 93 7.90 1.68 -7.77
C GLY A 93 9.34 2.16 -8.01
N THR A 94 10.06 1.57 -8.98
CA THR A 94 11.49 1.84 -9.21
C THR A 94 11.86 1.85 -10.69
N CYS A 95 12.87 2.64 -11.05
CA CYS A 95 13.42 2.73 -12.40
C CYS A 95 14.62 1.81 -12.55
N ALA A 96 14.46 0.65 -13.21
CA ALA A 96 15.52 -0.38 -13.35
C ALA A 96 16.78 0.11 -14.05
N GLY A 97 16.65 1.02 -15.01
CA GLY A 97 17.76 1.59 -15.78
C GLY A 97 18.60 2.60 -15.01
N LEU A 98 18.09 3.13 -13.92
CA LEU A 98 18.73 4.11 -13.07
C LEU A 98 19.44 3.43 -11.89
N THR A 99 20.42 4.11 -11.31
CA THR A 99 21.10 3.71 -10.08
C THR A 99 20.19 3.90 -8.86
N ILE A 100 20.58 3.31 -7.73
CA ILE A 100 19.90 3.53 -6.43
C ILE A 100 19.88 5.03 -6.11
N LEU A 101 21.02 5.71 -6.26
CA LEU A 101 21.16 7.15 -6.01
C LEU A 101 20.19 7.98 -6.87
N GLU A 102 20.07 7.66 -8.16
CA GLU A 102 19.18 8.36 -9.09
C GLU A 102 17.72 8.12 -8.75
N ASN A 103 17.32 6.89 -8.41
CA ASN A 103 15.97 6.57 -7.96
C ASN A 103 15.59 7.36 -6.70
N MET A 104 16.46 7.41 -5.70
CA MET A 104 16.23 8.17 -4.47
C MET A 104 16.19 9.68 -4.73
N ALA A 105 17.06 10.19 -5.60
CA ALA A 105 17.06 11.60 -5.97
C ALA A 105 15.77 12.02 -6.70
N LEU A 106 15.21 11.16 -7.57
CA LEU A 106 13.92 11.40 -8.21
C LEU A 106 12.80 11.50 -7.17
N ALA A 107 12.76 10.58 -6.21
CA ALA A 107 11.75 10.58 -5.16
C ALA A 107 11.87 11.83 -4.27
N ASP A 108 13.09 12.23 -3.87
CA ASP A 108 13.35 13.41 -3.05
C ASP A 108 12.97 14.73 -3.75
N ASN A 109 12.98 14.73 -5.07
CA ASN A 109 12.60 15.90 -5.87
C ASN A 109 11.12 15.94 -6.28
N LYS A 110 10.33 14.92 -5.95
CA LYS A 110 8.91 14.76 -6.32
C LYS A 110 8.02 15.96 -5.97
N GLN A 111 8.35 16.68 -4.89
CA GLN A 111 7.60 17.85 -4.42
C GLN A 111 8.25 19.19 -4.78
N LYS A 112 9.43 19.17 -5.41
CA LYS A 112 10.19 20.39 -5.74
C LYS A 112 9.89 20.85 -7.15
N HIS A 113 10.01 22.17 -7.37
CA HIS A 113 9.95 22.72 -8.71
C HIS A 113 11.19 22.28 -9.51
N PHE A 114 10.97 21.75 -10.70
CA PHE A 114 12.05 21.44 -11.64
C PHE A 114 12.60 22.73 -12.21
N GLY A 115 13.90 22.95 -11.99
CA GLY A 115 14.67 24.06 -12.57
C GLY A 115 15.83 23.52 -13.41
N LEU A 116 16.73 24.39 -13.84
CA LEU A 116 17.96 24.04 -14.58
C LEU A 116 19.08 23.46 -13.70
N GLY A 117 18.76 22.99 -12.49
CA GLY A 117 19.72 22.40 -11.56
C GLY A 117 19.98 20.91 -11.82
N PHE A 118 21.04 20.38 -11.21
CA PHE A 118 21.32 18.95 -11.25
C PHE A 118 20.24 18.16 -10.49
N ALA A 119 19.76 17.07 -11.10
CA ALA A 119 18.78 16.17 -10.49
C ALA A 119 19.31 15.51 -9.19
N ILE A 120 20.62 15.28 -9.11
CA ILE A 120 21.29 14.69 -7.94
C ILE A 120 21.93 15.79 -7.09
N ASN A 121 21.43 15.96 -5.87
CA ASN A 121 22.06 16.80 -4.87
C ASN A 121 23.08 15.97 -4.07
N LYS A 122 24.37 16.15 -4.33
CA LYS A 122 25.45 15.44 -3.65
C LYS A 122 25.43 15.59 -2.12
N LYS A 123 24.91 16.71 -1.60
CA LYS A 123 24.79 16.94 -0.14
C LYS A 123 23.73 16.03 0.52
N ARG A 124 22.85 15.42 -0.27
CA ARG A 124 21.82 14.48 0.19
C ARG A 124 22.27 13.01 0.21
N THR A 125 23.45 12.71 -0.36
CA THR A 125 23.94 11.33 -0.50
C THR A 125 24.08 10.62 0.85
N ASP A 126 24.60 11.32 1.87
CA ASP A 126 24.75 10.73 3.21
C ASP A 126 23.37 10.47 3.88
N HIS A 127 22.41 11.35 3.65
CA HIS A 127 21.03 11.12 4.08
C HIS A 127 20.43 9.87 3.41
N TYR A 128 20.64 9.68 2.11
CA TYR A 128 20.17 8.48 1.41
C TYR A 128 20.84 7.21 1.92
N ARG A 129 22.16 7.27 2.25
CA ARG A 129 22.85 6.15 2.89
C ARG A 129 22.20 5.78 4.22
N ALA A 130 21.99 6.76 5.10
CA ALA A 130 21.37 6.53 6.40
C ALA A 130 19.96 5.93 6.32
N LEU A 131 19.18 6.30 5.30
CA LEU A 131 17.88 5.66 5.05
C LEU A 131 18.02 4.20 4.62
N LEU A 132 18.99 3.90 3.76
CA LEU A 132 19.23 2.55 3.23
C LEU A 132 19.88 1.62 4.28
N GLU A 133 20.71 2.15 5.18
CA GLU A 133 21.28 1.39 6.30
C GLU A 133 20.21 0.76 7.19
N GLN A 134 19.05 1.41 7.33
CA GLN A 134 17.93 0.89 8.12
C GLN A 134 17.37 -0.42 7.56
N CYS A 135 17.60 -0.69 6.26
CA CYS A 135 17.16 -1.92 5.60
C CYS A 135 18.04 -3.13 5.93
N GLU A 136 19.25 -2.93 6.41
CA GLU A 136 20.21 -4.00 6.74
C GLU A 136 20.47 -4.98 5.58
N MET A 137 20.40 -4.46 4.31
CA MET A 137 20.55 -5.24 3.07
C MET A 137 21.79 -4.85 2.25
N GLY A 138 22.67 -3.99 2.79
CA GLY A 138 23.90 -3.53 2.14
C GLY A 138 23.66 -2.56 0.97
N LEU A 139 22.47 -1.99 0.85
CA LEU A 139 22.11 -1.05 -0.23
C LEU A 139 22.86 0.28 -0.10
N GLU A 140 23.18 0.70 1.11
CA GLU A 140 23.92 1.91 1.45
C GLU A 140 25.32 1.96 0.80
N ASN A 141 25.91 0.79 0.57
CA ASN A 141 27.22 0.63 -0.09
C ASN A 141 27.11 0.50 -1.62
N ARG A 142 25.89 0.49 -2.18
CA ARG A 142 25.62 0.18 -3.58
C ARG A 142 24.92 1.32 -4.33
N LEU A 143 25.05 2.56 -3.89
CA LEU A 143 24.35 3.73 -4.44
C LEU A 143 24.50 3.90 -5.96
N ASN A 144 25.65 3.53 -6.53
CA ASN A 144 25.94 3.66 -7.96
C ASN A 144 25.57 2.39 -8.77
N VAL A 145 24.97 1.39 -8.14
CA VAL A 145 24.54 0.16 -8.81
C VAL A 145 23.15 0.40 -9.41
N LYS A 146 22.93 -0.10 -10.64
CA LYS A 146 21.62 -0.03 -11.30
C LYS A 146 20.61 -0.89 -10.57
N VAL A 147 19.41 -0.35 -10.36
CA VAL A 147 18.32 -1.03 -9.64
C VAL A 147 17.89 -2.32 -10.32
N GLY A 148 18.03 -2.42 -11.65
CA GLY A 148 17.74 -3.64 -12.39
C GLY A 148 18.60 -4.85 -12.02
N SER A 149 19.77 -4.66 -11.38
CA SER A 149 20.66 -5.75 -10.93
C SER A 149 20.44 -6.17 -9.47
N LEU A 150 19.50 -5.54 -8.77
CA LEU A 150 19.15 -5.90 -7.40
C LEU A 150 18.31 -7.18 -7.36
N SER A 151 18.44 -7.95 -6.28
CA SER A 151 17.49 -9.03 -5.99
C SER A 151 16.07 -8.50 -5.75
N GLY A 152 15.06 -9.36 -5.87
CA GLY A 152 13.65 -8.98 -5.61
C GLY A 152 13.47 -8.32 -4.25
N GLY A 153 14.00 -8.92 -3.18
CA GLY A 153 13.93 -8.37 -1.82
C GLY A 153 14.66 -7.02 -1.68
N GLN A 154 15.86 -6.89 -2.24
CA GLN A 154 16.60 -5.63 -2.23
C GLN A 154 15.85 -4.51 -2.97
N ARG A 155 15.23 -4.84 -4.09
CA ARG A 155 14.46 -3.88 -4.88
C ARG A 155 13.17 -3.49 -4.17
N GLN A 156 12.51 -4.42 -3.48
CA GLN A 156 11.33 -4.15 -2.68
C GLN A 156 11.66 -3.26 -1.47
N ALA A 157 12.78 -3.53 -0.79
CA ALA A 157 13.25 -2.66 0.31
C ALA A 157 13.55 -1.25 -0.18
N LEU A 158 14.21 -1.11 -1.35
CA LEU A 158 14.42 0.19 -1.96
C LEU A 158 13.08 0.90 -2.28
N ALA A 159 12.10 0.18 -2.83
CA ALA A 159 10.77 0.73 -3.13
C ALA A 159 10.06 1.22 -1.85
N LEU A 160 10.16 0.46 -0.75
CA LEU A 160 9.62 0.85 0.54
C LEU A 160 10.30 2.12 1.08
N VAL A 161 11.63 2.20 1.02
CA VAL A 161 12.37 3.41 1.42
C VAL A 161 11.96 4.60 0.58
N ILE A 162 11.92 4.47 -0.74
CA ILE A 162 11.50 5.52 -1.68
C ILE A 162 10.08 6.01 -1.38
N ALA A 163 9.14 5.10 -1.17
CA ALA A 163 7.76 5.45 -0.84
C ALA A 163 7.65 6.23 0.47
N ASN A 164 8.57 5.98 1.42
CA ASN A 164 8.55 6.53 2.78
C ASN A 164 9.55 7.68 3.02
N MET A 165 10.40 8.03 2.06
CA MET A 165 11.45 9.04 2.28
C MET A 165 10.97 10.49 2.20
N THR A 166 9.78 10.74 1.70
CA THR A 166 9.12 12.06 1.69
C THR A 166 8.09 12.15 2.82
N ASP A 167 7.59 13.35 3.10
CA ASP A 167 6.61 13.60 4.16
C ASP A 167 5.22 13.12 3.73
N ILE A 168 5.07 11.80 3.59
CA ILE A 168 3.78 11.18 3.35
C ILE A 168 2.99 11.05 4.65
N GLU A 169 1.67 11.10 4.54
CA GLU A 169 0.75 10.97 5.66
C GLU A 169 0.01 9.63 5.67
N LEU A 170 -0.11 9.00 4.49
CA LEU A 170 -0.67 7.66 4.30
C LEU A 170 0.31 6.81 3.49
N LEU A 171 0.63 5.62 4.00
CA LEU A 171 1.40 4.61 3.27
C LEU A 171 0.45 3.48 2.83
N ILE A 172 0.45 3.18 1.55
CA ILE A 172 -0.28 2.05 0.97
C ILE A 172 0.72 0.95 0.61
N LEU A 173 0.46 -0.26 1.12
CA LEU A 173 1.23 -1.47 0.87
C LEU A 173 0.34 -2.45 0.11
N ASP A 174 0.60 -2.61 -1.17
CA ASP A 174 -0.21 -3.44 -2.07
C ASP A 174 0.51 -4.78 -2.29
N GLU A 175 0.18 -5.77 -1.46
CA GLU A 175 0.78 -7.14 -1.51
C GLU A 175 2.31 -7.15 -1.61
N HIS A 176 2.96 -6.21 -0.97
CA HIS A 176 4.38 -5.88 -1.15
C HIS A 176 5.35 -7.00 -0.76
N THR A 177 4.87 -8.10 -0.20
CA THR A 177 5.68 -9.28 0.15
C THR A 177 5.35 -10.51 -0.69
N ALA A 178 4.34 -10.46 -1.58
CA ALA A 178 3.83 -11.63 -2.29
C ALA A 178 4.84 -12.25 -3.28
N ALA A 179 5.71 -11.42 -3.87
CA ALA A 179 6.71 -11.87 -4.83
C ALA A 179 8.04 -12.33 -4.19
N LEU A 180 8.11 -12.39 -2.85
CA LEU A 180 9.32 -12.73 -2.10
C LEU A 180 9.27 -14.17 -1.59
N ASP A 181 10.46 -14.76 -1.42
CA ASP A 181 10.58 -16.01 -0.67
C ASP A 181 10.19 -15.81 0.80
N PRO A 182 9.83 -16.88 1.55
CA PRO A 182 9.32 -16.74 2.92
C PRO A 182 10.24 -15.96 3.85
N LYS A 183 11.56 -16.20 3.79
CA LYS A 183 12.53 -15.51 4.65
C LYS A 183 12.63 -14.01 4.31
N SER A 184 12.68 -13.68 3.03
CA SER A 184 12.70 -12.29 2.56
C SER A 184 11.38 -11.57 2.88
N SER A 185 10.25 -12.28 2.83
CA SER A 185 8.94 -11.76 3.20
C SER A 185 8.87 -11.36 4.68
N GLU A 186 9.33 -12.22 5.59
CA GLU A 186 9.40 -11.91 7.03
C GLU A 186 10.33 -10.71 7.31
N THR A 187 11.52 -10.69 6.68
CA THR A 187 12.46 -9.57 6.81
C THR A 187 11.81 -8.28 6.32
N MET A 188 11.08 -8.31 5.20
CA MET A 188 10.39 -7.14 4.64
C MET A 188 9.29 -6.65 5.58
N MET A 189 8.50 -7.55 6.18
CA MET A 189 7.45 -7.17 7.13
C MET A 189 8.04 -6.54 8.39
N TYR A 190 9.12 -7.12 8.95
CA TYR A 190 9.83 -6.53 10.08
C TYR A 190 10.35 -5.11 9.76
N LEU A 191 10.98 -4.92 8.59
CA LEU A 191 11.44 -3.61 8.14
C LEU A 191 10.28 -2.62 7.98
N THR A 192 9.18 -3.08 7.39
CA THR A 192 7.96 -2.28 7.20
C THR A 192 7.41 -1.79 8.53
N ASP A 193 7.23 -2.70 9.50
CA ASP A 193 6.71 -2.36 10.83
C ASP A 193 7.64 -1.38 11.57
N LYS A 194 8.95 -1.62 11.52
CA LYS A 194 9.98 -0.72 12.10
C LYS A 194 9.86 0.71 11.53
N LEU A 195 9.77 0.86 10.22
CA LEU A 195 9.67 2.17 9.55
C LEU A 195 8.35 2.89 9.88
N ILE A 196 7.24 2.15 9.89
CA ILE A 196 5.90 2.70 10.20
C ILE A 196 5.87 3.16 11.66
N SER A 197 6.29 2.31 12.60
CA SER A 197 6.25 2.57 14.04
C SER A 197 7.13 3.77 14.42
N GLN A 198 8.31 3.92 13.83
CA GLN A 198 9.21 5.03 14.10
C GLN A 198 8.64 6.40 13.71
N ARG A 199 7.82 6.46 12.67
CA ARG A 199 7.26 7.70 12.14
C ARG A 199 5.78 7.92 12.47
N GLY A 200 5.08 6.92 13.02
CA GLY A 200 3.67 6.96 13.30
C GLY A 200 2.80 7.16 12.05
N ILE A 201 3.24 6.61 10.89
CA ILE A 201 2.56 6.81 9.61
C ILE A 201 1.28 5.97 9.58
N THR A 202 0.16 6.59 9.19
CA THR A 202 -1.08 5.87 8.89
C THR A 202 -0.83 4.92 7.73
N THR A 203 -1.21 3.64 7.87
CA THR A 203 -0.87 2.61 6.89
C THR A 203 -2.07 1.76 6.52
N LEU A 204 -2.20 1.47 5.23
CA LEU A 204 -3.19 0.56 4.67
C LEU A 204 -2.43 -0.55 3.92
N MET A 205 -2.45 -1.76 4.45
CA MET A 205 -1.77 -2.92 3.88
C MET A 205 -2.78 -3.91 3.33
N VAL A 206 -2.74 -4.17 2.03
CA VAL A 206 -3.43 -5.30 1.41
C VAL A 206 -2.48 -6.49 1.37
N THR A 207 -2.95 -7.65 1.83
CA THR A 207 -2.16 -8.89 1.83
C THR A 207 -3.03 -10.13 1.67
N HIS A 208 -2.49 -11.17 1.03
CA HIS A 208 -3.07 -12.52 1.03
C HIS A 208 -2.48 -13.41 2.16
N ASN A 209 -1.44 -12.95 2.83
CA ASN A 209 -0.84 -13.69 3.95
C ASN A 209 -1.62 -13.41 5.24
N LEU A 210 -2.44 -14.38 5.65
CA LEU A 210 -3.27 -14.27 6.86
C LEU A 210 -2.44 -14.13 8.14
N ARG A 211 -1.22 -14.71 8.21
CA ARG A 211 -0.32 -14.52 9.34
C ARG A 211 0.10 -13.06 9.46
N HIS A 212 0.56 -12.46 8.37
CA HIS A 212 0.92 -11.04 8.37
C HIS A 212 -0.28 -10.16 8.72
N ALA A 213 -1.48 -10.48 8.23
CA ALA A 213 -2.68 -9.72 8.57
C ALA A 213 -3.04 -9.82 10.06
N VAL A 214 -2.78 -10.96 10.72
CA VAL A 214 -2.99 -11.14 12.17
C VAL A 214 -1.87 -10.51 12.99
N GLU A 215 -0.61 -10.65 12.59
CA GLU A 215 0.55 -10.21 13.37
C GLU A 215 0.77 -8.70 13.30
N TYR A 216 0.55 -8.08 12.13
CA TYR A 216 0.85 -6.67 11.89
C TYR A 216 -0.41 -5.78 11.87
N GLY A 217 -0.22 -4.54 12.28
CA GLY A 217 -1.30 -3.55 12.34
C GLY A 217 -2.20 -3.67 13.58
N ASN A 218 -3.03 -2.64 13.77
CA ASN A 218 -3.94 -2.53 14.92
C ASN A 218 -5.43 -2.64 14.54
N ARG A 219 -5.74 -2.82 13.25
CA ARG A 219 -7.07 -3.10 12.71
C ARG A 219 -6.97 -4.07 11.54
N LEU A 220 -7.94 -4.98 11.42
CA LEU A 220 -8.04 -5.94 10.35
C LEU A 220 -9.43 -5.85 9.72
N VAL A 221 -9.44 -5.71 8.40
CA VAL A 221 -10.65 -5.63 7.59
C VAL A 221 -10.64 -6.78 6.58
N MET A 222 -11.74 -7.50 6.48
CA MET A 222 -11.96 -8.55 5.49
C MET A 222 -12.99 -8.08 4.48
N MET A 223 -12.64 -8.15 3.21
CA MET A 223 -13.49 -7.77 2.09
C MET A 223 -13.93 -9.00 1.30
N HIS A 224 -15.19 -8.99 0.86
CA HIS A 224 -15.74 -9.98 -0.04
C HIS A 224 -16.77 -9.32 -0.97
N GLU A 225 -16.66 -9.55 -2.29
CA GLU A 225 -17.58 -9.03 -3.31
C GLU A 225 -17.97 -7.56 -3.11
N GLY A 226 -16.97 -6.71 -2.97
CA GLY A 226 -17.16 -5.26 -2.80
C GLY A 226 -17.65 -4.81 -1.42
N ASN A 227 -17.84 -5.72 -0.47
CA ASN A 227 -18.34 -5.43 0.87
C ASN A 227 -17.30 -5.71 1.96
N ILE A 228 -17.43 -5.03 3.10
CA ILE A 228 -16.69 -5.36 4.32
C ILE A 228 -17.52 -6.38 5.10
N VAL A 229 -16.96 -7.58 5.25
CA VAL A 229 -17.62 -8.70 5.94
C VAL A 229 -17.12 -8.89 7.38
N LYS A 230 -15.93 -8.37 7.68
CA LYS A 230 -15.36 -8.35 9.03
C LYS A 230 -14.49 -7.11 9.23
N ASP A 231 -14.63 -6.48 10.37
CA ASP A 231 -13.83 -5.31 10.76
C ASP A 231 -13.54 -5.39 12.27
N ILE A 232 -12.29 -5.66 12.64
CA ILE A 232 -11.87 -5.84 14.02
C ILE A 232 -10.67 -4.97 14.35
N CYS A 233 -10.69 -4.38 15.54
CA CYS A 233 -9.62 -3.52 16.04
C CYS A 233 -9.36 -3.73 17.54
N GLY A 234 -8.33 -3.10 18.06
CA GLY A 234 -8.00 -3.12 19.49
C GLY A 234 -7.82 -4.53 20.03
N GLU A 235 -8.55 -4.88 21.09
CA GLU A 235 -8.43 -6.18 21.75
C GLU A 235 -8.86 -7.34 20.85
N GLN A 236 -9.92 -7.18 20.06
CA GLN A 236 -10.37 -8.20 19.11
C GLN A 236 -9.29 -8.50 18.08
N LYS A 237 -8.58 -7.46 17.59
CA LYS A 237 -7.49 -7.65 16.64
C LYS A 237 -6.28 -8.35 17.30
N ARG A 238 -5.95 -8.03 18.55
CA ARG A 238 -4.85 -8.67 19.29
C ARG A 238 -5.09 -10.14 19.56
N GLN A 239 -6.35 -10.54 19.75
CA GLN A 239 -6.72 -11.94 20.02
C GLN A 239 -7.02 -12.74 18.76
N ALA A 240 -7.11 -12.09 17.59
CA ALA A 240 -7.43 -12.75 16.34
C ALA A 240 -6.39 -13.82 15.97
N LYS A 241 -6.87 -14.94 15.46
CA LYS A 241 -6.04 -16.05 14.97
C LYS A 241 -6.31 -16.28 13.49
N VAL A 242 -5.35 -16.88 12.80
CA VAL A 242 -5.51 -17.27 11.39
C VAL A 242 -6.73 -18.18 11.20
N GLN A 243 -6.98 -19.06 12.18
CA GLN A 243 -8.12 -19.97 12.14
C GLN A 243 -9.46 -19.22 12.07
N ASP A 244 -9.62 -18.15 12.87
CA ASP A 244 -10.85 -17.34 12.91
C ASP A 244 -11.13 -16.65 11.57
N LEU A 245 -10.08 -16.35 10.81
CA LEU A 245 -10.20 -15.76 9.46
C LEU A 245 -10.57 -16.82 8.43
N LEU A 246 -9.99 -18.02 8.53
CA LEU A 246 -10.31 -19.14 7.66
C LEU A 246 -11.77 -19.59 7.82
N GLU A 247 -12.30 -19.58 9.05
CA GLU A 247 -13.71 -19.89 9.32
C GLU A 247 -14.64 -18.92 8.57
N VAL A 248 -14.38 -17.61 8.64
CA VAL A 248 -15.17 -16.61 7.90
C VAL A 248 -15.08 -16.83 6.39
N PHE A 249 -13.87 -17.13 5.85
CA PHE A 249 -13.74 -17.45 4.42
C PHE A 249 -14.55 -18.67 4.02
N ASN A 250 -14.59 -19.72 4.85
CA ASN A 250 -15.35 -20.92 4.60
C ASN A 250 -16.87 -20.66 4.65
N GLU A 251 -17.35 -19.92 5.65
CA GLU A 251 -18.76 -19.53 5.78
C GLU A 251 -19.24 -18.79 4.51
N ILE A 252 -18.51 -17.78 4.07
CA ILE A 252 -18.83 -17.01 2.87
C ILE A 252 -18.82 -17.91 1.61
N SER A 253 -17.87 -18.85 1.52
CA SER A 253 -17.79 -19.77 0.37
C SER A 253 -18.97 -20.73 0.32
N ILE A 254 -19.49 -21.16 1.47
CA ILE A 254 -20.67 -22.04 1.56
C ILE A 254 -21.94 -21.28 1.18
N GLU A 255 -22.11 -20.05 1.67
CA GLU A 255 -23.28 -19.21 1.35
C GLU A 255 -23.40 -18.93 -0.16
N ASN A 256 -22.26 -18.77 -0.86
CA ASN A 256 -22.21 -18.52 -2.31
C ASN A 256 -22.29 -19.80 -3.18
N GLY A 257 -22.59 -20.95 -2.61
CA GLY A 257 -22.81 -22.20 -3.36
C GLY A 257 -21.55 -22.85 -3.93
N ASN A 258 -20.36 -22.39 -3.55
CA ASN A 258 -19.06 -22.95 -3.95
C ASN A 258 -18.51 -23.97 -2.92
N GLY A 259 -19.35 -24.52 -2.08
CA GLY A 259 -19.01 -25.61 -1.18
C GLY A 259 -18.81 -26.91 -1.97
N VAL A 260 -17.57 -27.40 -2.03
CA VAL A 260 -17.20 -28.73 -2.52
C VAL A 260 -17.61 -29.78 -1.48
#